data_8737b6010199c90d565f096622dd47ce
#
_entry.id   8737b6010199c90d565f096622dd47ce
#
_cell.length_a   1.000
_cell.length_b   1.000
_cell.length_c   1.000
_cell.angle_alpha   90.00
_cell.angle_beta   90.00
_cell.angle_gamma   90.00
#
_symmetry.space_group_name_H-M   'P 1'
#
loop_
_entity.id
_entity.type
_entity.pdbx_description
1 polymer ?
#
loop_
_entity_poly.entity_id
_entity_poly.type
_entity_poly.pdbx_seq_one_letter_code
_entity_poly.pdbx_strand_id
1 'polypeptide(L)'
;MNGSDGRETRINSFALVSYLPGALAELLDEIRHDFAPESRAKAHVTILPPRPLLEYSGEAAAEAMEQLRVRLQEFPPFKVGLGDIEVFEGTQVIYVSIQNGFAELERMHAALNTGRVAFQEPYPYHPHVTIAQELASEDVHNAAQFARWRWSEFKHSRSVWIDRLTFVQNTLENYWTDLAMLNLGSPVAR
;
A
#
# COMPACT_ATOMS: atom_id res chain seq x y z
N MET A 1 30.37 -27.42 -2.45
CA MET A 1 29.17 -26.96 -1.72
C MET A 1 28.97 -25.49 -2.06
N ASN A 2 28.19 -25.23 -3.11
CA ASN A 2 27.88 -23.86 -3.50
C ASN A 2 26.63 -23.43 -2.73
N GLY A 3 26.82 -22.59 -1.72
CA GLY A 3 25.72 -21.86 -1.10
C GLY A 3 25.13 -20.90 -2.14
N SER A 4 23.95 -21.21 -2.67
CA SER A 4 23.15 -20.27 -3.42
C SER A 4 22.73 -19.17 -2.44
N ASP A 5 23.41 -18.03 -2.52
CA ASP A 5 23.01 -16.79 -1.87
C ASP A 5 21.67 -16.39 -2.52
N GLY A 6 20.56 -16.73 -1.86
CA GLY A 6 19.20 -16.49 -2.34
C GLY A 6 18.87 -15.01 -2.27
N ARG A 7 19.59 -14.18 -3.01
CA ARG A 7 19.19 -12.79 -3.26
C ARG A 7 17.99 -12.83 -4.19
N GLU A 8 16.81 -12.61 -3.63
CA GLU A 8 15.61 -12.35 -4.40
C GLU A 8 15.92 -11.35 -5.52
N THR A 9 15.68 -11.73 -6.77
CA THR A 9 16.00 -10.87 -7.91
C THR A 9 15.03 -9.71 -7.96
N ARG A 10 15.49 -8.52 -7.61
CA ARG A 10 14.71 -7.28 -7.64
C ARG A 10 14.45 -6.82 -9.05
N ILE A 11 13.24 -6.33 -9.31
CA ILE A 11 12.83 -5.78 -10.60
C ILE A 11 12.59 -4.27 -10.50
N ASN A 12 12.52 -3.59 -11.65
CA ASN A 12 12.20 -2.16 -11.70
C ASN A 12 10.70 -1.92 -11.46
N SER A 13 10.25 -2.22 -10.26
CA SER A 13 8.88 -1.97 -9.81
C SER A 13 8.91 -1.57 -8.34
N PHE A 14 8.50 -0.34 -8.05
CA PHE A 14 8.56 0.29 -6.74
C PHE A 14 7.18 0.79 -6.34
N ALA A 15 6.93 0.84 -5.04
CA ALA A 15 5.71 1.44 -4.49
C ALA A 15 6.03 2.19 -3.19
N LEU A 16 5.11 3.05 -2.77
CA LEU A 16 5.17 3.73 -1.48
C LEU A 16 3.90 3.40 -0.71
N VAL A 17 4.05 2.79 0.44
CA VAL A 17 2.93 2.25 1.22
C VAL A 17 2.98 2.70 2.68
N SER A 18 1.82 2.74 3.33
CA SER A 18 1.70 2.84 4.78
C SER A 18 1.16 1.53 5.32
N TYR A 19 1.95 0.79 6.06
CA TYR A 19 1.50 -0.43 6.74
C TYR A 19 0.54 -0.11 7.87
N LEU A 20 -0.51 -0.91 7.98
CA LEU A 20 -1.44 -0.81 9.09
C LEU A 20 -0.86 -1.49 10.34
N PRO A 21 -1.14 -0.98 11.54
CA PRO A 21 -0.62 -1.56 12.78
C PRO A 21 -1.65 -2.45 13.52
N GLY A 22 -1.13 -3.34 14.37
CA GLY A 22 -1.87 -4.03 15.43
C GLY A 22 -3.03 -4.89 14.95
N ALA A 23 -4.06 -5.03 15.78
CA ALA A 23 -5.21 -5.90 15.52
C ALA A 23 -5.95 -5.60 14.21
N LEU A 24 -5.87 -4.36 13.72
CA LEU A 24 -6.45 -4.00 12.42
C LEU A 24 -5.69 -4.67 11.26
N ALA A 25 -4.37 -4.61 11.28
CA ALA A 25 -3.53 -5.29 10.30
C ALA A 25 -3.72 -6.81 10.38
N GLU A 26 -3.70 -7.37 11.59
CA GLU A 26 -3.88 -8.80 11.84
C GLU A 26 -5.17 -9.33 11.20
N LEU A 27 -6.30 -8.68 11.46
CA LEU A 27 -7.57 -9.08 10.84
C LEU A 27 -7.53 -9.02 9.32
N LEU A 28 -7.01 -7.92 8.75
CA LEU A 28 -6.99 -7.73 7.30
C LEU A 28 -6.02 -8.70 6.61
N ASP A 29 -4.91 -9.03 7.26
CA ASP A 29 -3.98 -10.05 6.78
C ASP A 29 -4.59 -11.47 6.88
N GLU A 30 -5.33 -11.78 7.95
CA GLU A 30 -6.09 -13.04 8.06
C GLU A 30 -7.12 -13.16 6.93
N ILE A 31 -7.96 -12.14 6.73
CA ILE A 31 -8.97 -12.16 5.65
C ILE A 31 -8.30 -12.32 4.28
N ARG A 32 -7.18 -11.63 4.04
CA ARG A 32 -6.42 -11.78 2.79
C ARG A 32 -5.87 -13.19 2.63
N HIS A 33 -5.34 -13.78 3.70
CA HIS A 33 -4.81 -15.14 3.67
C HIS A 33 -5.87 -16.19 3.32
N ASP A 34 -7.13 -15.99 3.69
CA ASP A 34 -8.24 -16.87 3.32
C ASP A 34 -8.44 -16.94 1.78
N PHE A 35 -8.09 -15.87 1.05
CA PHE A 35 -8.23 -15.79 -0.41
C PHE A 35 -6.92 -16.00 -1.17
N ALA A 36 -5.79 -15.68 -0.56
CA ALA A 36 -4.47 -15.76 -1.17
C ALA A 36 -3.44 -16.26 -0.14
N PRO A 37 -3.47 -17.56 0.21
CA PRO A 37 -2.61 -18.13 1.26
C PRO A 37 -1.11 -18.00 0.94
N GLU A 38 -0.74 -17.89 -0.34
CA GLU A 38 0.65 -17.68 -0.77
C GLU A 38 1.09 -16.20 -0.67
N SER A 39 0.16 -15.27 -0.45
CA SER A 39 0.47 -13.85 -0.37
C SER A 39 1.25 -13.53 0.91
N ARG A 40 2.38 -12.84 0.75
CA ARG A 40 3.19 -12.30 1.85
C ARG A 40 2.96 -10.80 2.06
N ALA A 41 2.04 -10.21 1.31
CA ALA A 41 1.74 -8.79 1.43
C ALA A 41 1.08 -8.51 2.79
N LYS A 42 1.60 -7.54 3.52
CA LYS A 42 1.00 -7.02 4.76
C LYS A 42 -0.11 -6.03 4.44
N ALA A 43 -1.08 -5.88 5.31
CA ALA A 43 -2.15 -4.90 5.17
C ALA A 43 -1.57 -3.47 5.12
N HIS A 44 -1.89 -2.73 4.07
CA HIS A 44 -1.35 -1.40 3.83
C HIS A 44 -2.31 -0.51 3.03
N VAL A 45 -2.14 0.79 3.17
CA VAL A 45 -2.65 1.79 2.22
C VAL A 45 -1.52 2.13 1.25
N THR A 46 -1.78 2.04 -0.03
CA THR A 46 -0.83 2.44 -1.07
C THR A 46 -0.95 3.94 -1.33
N ILE A 47 0.18 4.66 -1.26
CA ILE A 47 0.26 6.08 -1.60
C ILE A 47 0.73 6.26 -3.05
N LEU A 48 1.79 5.57 -3.44
CA LEU A 48 2.24 5.50 -4.82
C LEU A 48 2.11 4.04 -5.29
N PRO A 49 1.16 3.74 -6.20
CA PRO A 49 1.02 2.40 -6.77
C PRO A 49 2.29 1.91 -7.48
N PRO A 50 2.40 0.60 -7.71
CA PRO A 50 3.56 0.01 -8.39
C PRO A 50 3.93 0.74 -9.67
N ARG A 51 5.20 1.15 -9.78
CA ARG A 51 5.73 1.91 -10.92
C ARG A 51 7.20 1.67 -11.16
N PRO A 52 7.68 1.80 -12.41
CA PRO A 52 9.11 1.80 -12.68
C PRO A 52 9.75 3.14 -12.27
N LEU A 53 11.04 3.13 -11.97
CA LEU A 53 11.86 4.32 -11.96
C LEU A 53 12.42 4.57 -13.37
N LEU A 54 12.50 5.83 -13.77
CA LEU A 54 13.22 6.22 -14.96
C LEU A 54 14.72 5.93 -14.77
N GLU A 55 15.35 5.34 -15.79
CA GLU A 55 16.79 5.01 -15.76
C GLU A 55 17.17 4.14 -14.54
N TYR A 56 16.50 2.99 -14.38
CA TYR A 56 16.67 2.12 -13.22
C TYR A 56 18.14 1.76 -12.93
N SER A 57 18.57 2.18 -11.75
CA SER A 57 19.88 1.83 -11.15
C SER A 57 19.76 1.92 -9.62
N GLY A 58 20.77 1.42 -8.91
CA GLY A 58 20.83 1.59 -7.46
C GLY A 58 20.90 3.08 -7.04
N GLU A 59 21.55 3.92 -7.85
CA GLU A 59 21.64 5.35 -7.65
C GLU A 59 20.27 6.03 -7.85
N ALA A 60 19.54 5.67 -8.91
CA ALA A 60 18.20 6.18 -9.16
C ALA A 60 17.22 5.85 -8.02
N ALA A 61 17.34 4.65 -7.44
CA ALA A 61 16.53 4.29 -6.27
C ALA A 61 16.89 5.12 -5.03
N ALA A 62 18.17 5.39 -4.80
CA ALA A 62 18.63 6.26 -3.71
C ALA A 62 18.16 7.71 -3.88
N GLU A 63 18.25 8.25 -5.09
CA GLU A 63 17.73 9.58 -5.42
C GLU A 63 16.20 9.68 -5.24
N ALA A 64 15.46 8.65 -5.69
CA ALA A 64 14.02 8.57 -5.49
C ALA A 64 13.65 8.59 -4.00
N MET A 65 14.35 7.81 -3.17
CA MET A 65 14.15 7.80 -1.72
C MET A 65 14.43 9.17 -1.08
N GLU A 66 15.51 9.84 -1.48
CA GLU A 66 15.84 11.16 -0.94
C GLU A 66 14.83 12.23 -1.37
N GLN A 67 14.40 12.21 -2.63
CA GLN A 67 13.32 13.08 -3.13
C GLN A 67 12.03 12.89 -2.32
N LEU A 68 11.63 11.65 -2.08
CA LEU A 68 10.44 11.32 -1.29
C LEU A 68 10.61 11.79 0.16
N ARG A 69 11.77 11.56 0.78
CA ARG A 69 12.07 12.00 2.15
C ARG A 69 11.91 13.52 2.31
N VAL A 70 12.45 14.31 1.39
CA VAL A 70 12.35 15.76 1.43
C VAL A 70 10.89 16.21 1.31
N ARG A 71 10.15 15.67 0.34
CA ARG A 71 8.76 16.06 0.12
C ARG A 71 7.82 15.65 1.25
N LEU A 72 8.08 14.52 1.89
CA LEU A 72 7.27 14.05 3.01
C LEU A 72 7.34 14.97 4.23
N GLN A 73 8.37 15.83 4.35
CA GLN A 73 8.43 16.82 5.41
C GLN A 73 7.35 17.90 5.31
N GLU A 74 6.70 18.07 4.16
CA GLU A 74 5.59 18.99 3.94
C GLU A 74 4.26 18.46 4.49
N PHE A 75 4.20 17.18 4.86
CA PHE A 75 2.99 16.50 5.33
C PHE A 75 3.11 16.18 6.81
N PRO A 76 2.31 16.82 7.68
CA PRO A 76 2.23 16.39 9.07
C PRO A 76 1.52 15.03 9.17
N PRO A 77 1.77 14.24 10.22
CA PRO A 77 1.00 13.03 10.50
C PRO A 77 -0.50 13.32 10.54
N PHE A 78 -1.30 12.41 9.98
CA PHE A 78 -2.74 12.55 9.93
C PHE A 78 -3.43 11.21 10.18
N LYS A 79 -4.71 11.29 10.54
CA LYS A 79 -5.52 10.11 10.86
C LYS A 79 -6.31 9.66 9.64
N VAL A 80 -6.28 8.37 9.36
CA VAL A 80 -7.10 7.71 8.34
C VAL A 80 -8.13 6.82 9.02
N GLY A 81 -9.38 6.90 8.59
CA GLY A 81 -10.47 6.03 9.00
C GLY A 81 -10.85 5.09 7.87
N LEU A 82 -10.90 3.80 8.16
CA LEU A 82 -11.34 2.77 7.22
C LEU A 82 -12.87 2.68 7.24
N GLY A 83 -13.45 2.57 6.05
CA GLY A 83 -14.88 2.44 5.80
C GLY A 83 -15.33 1.00 5.63
N ASP A 84 -16.19 0.77 4.65
CA ASP A 84 -16.78 -0.53 4.36
C ASP A 84 -15.95 -1.34 3.36
N ILE A 85 -16.26 -2.64 3.26
CA ILE A 85 -15.71 -3.50 2.22
C ILE A 85 -16.52 -3.33 0.95
N GLU A 86 -15.82 -2.92 -0.10
CA GLU A 86 -16.36 -2.64 -1.42
C GLU A 86 -15.66 -3.49 -2.49
N VAL A 87 -16.15 -3.43 -3.71
CA VAL A 87 -15.58 -4.10 -4.89
C VAL A 87 -15.46 -3.10 -6.02
N PHE A 88 -14.28 -2.98 -6.63
CA PHE A 88 -14.13 -2.20 -7.85
C PHE A 88 -14.81 -2.91 -9.03
N GLU A 89 -15.79 -2.27 -9.65
CA GLU A 89 -16.60 -2.86 -10.73
C GLU A 89 -15.75 -3.34 -11.92
N GLY A 90 -14.73 -2.59 -12.31
CA GLY A 90 -13.91 -2.91 -13.49
C GLY A 90 -12.87 -3.99 -13.26
N THR A 91 -12.29 -4.08 -12.06
CA THR A 91 -11.15 -4.96 -11.75
C THR A 91 -11.51 -6.09 -10.80
N GLN A 92 -12.71 -6.06 -10.22
CA GLN A 92 -13.19 -7.04 -9.24
C GLN A 92 -12.31 -7.16 -7.98
N VAL A 93 -11.46 -6.18 -7.71
CA VAL A 93 -10.67 -6.10 -6.50
C VAL A 93 -11.60 -5.84 -5.31
N ILE A 94 -11.52 -6.67 -4.27
CA ILE A 94 -12.20 -6.48 -3.00
C ILE A 94 -11.29 -5.66 -2.10
N TYR A 95 -11.81 -4.58 -1.52
CA TYR A 95 -11.02 -3.64 -0.73
C TYR A 95 -11.81 -3.03 0.42
N VAL A 96 -11.09 -2.50 1.42
CA VAL A 96 -11.65 -1.61 2.45
C VAL A 96 -11.51 -0.17 1.96
N SER A 97 -12.61 0.56 1.91
CA SER A 97 -12.64 1.96 1.52
C SER A 97 -12.01 2.87 2.58
N ILE A 98 -11.62 4.07 2.18
CA ILE A 98 -11.16 5.12 3.09
C ILE A 98 -12.30 6.09 3.34
N GLN A 99 -12.77 6.18 4.56
CA GLN A 99 -13.87 7.07 4.95
C GLN A 99 -13.37 8.45 5.39
N ASN A 100 -12.28 8.49 6.17
CA ASN A 100 -11.65 9.74 6.63
C ASN A 100 -10.18 9.76 6.21
N GLY A 101 -9.65 10.94 5.88
CA GLY A 101 -8.27 11.10 5.41
C GLY A 101 -8.11 10.85 3.90
N PHE A 102 -9.19 10.66 3.16
CA PHE A 102 -9.18 10.43 1.72
C PHE A 102 -8.52 11.59 0.96
N ALA A 103 -8.96 12.82 1.23
CA ALA A 103 -8.41 14.02 0.58
C ALA A 103 -6.93 14.25 0.91
N GLU A 104 -6.49 13.92 2.12
CA GLU A 104 -5.08 13.99 2.52
C GLU A 104 -4.25 12.98 1.73
N LEU A 105 -4.74 11.75 1.55
CA LEU A 105 -4.08 10.72 0.74
C LEU A 105 -4.00 11.12 -0.74
N GLU A 106 -5.08 11.64 -1.33
CA GLU A 106 -5.07 12.14 -2.71
C GLU A 106 -4.06 13.29 -2.90
N ARG A 107 -4.06 14.27 -1.98
CA ARG A 107 -3.10 15.39 -2.02
C ARG A 107 -1.67 14.90 -1.89
N MET A 108 -1.41 13.93 -1.00
CA MET A 108 -0.08 13.34 -0.83
C MET A 108 0.34 12.58 -2.08
N HIS A 109 -0.53 11.75 -2.64
CA HIS A 109 -0.29 11.05 -3.91
C HIS A 109 0.10 12.03 -5.02
N ALA A 110 -0.70 13.07 -5.25
CA ALA A 110 -0.47 14.05 -6.30
C ALA A 110 0.86 14.81 -6.11
N ALA A 111 1.20 15.18 -4.87
CA ALA A 111 2.44 15.89 -4.57
C ALA A 111 3.68 14.99 -4.70
N LEU A 112 3.57 13.70 -4.39
CA LEU A 112 4.69 12.76 -4.45
C LEU A 112 4.89 12.14 -5.84
N ASN A 113 3.85 12.11 -6.71
CA ASN A 113 3.95 11.55 -8.06
C ASN A 113 4.71 12.48 -9.02
N THR A 114 5.98 12.76 -8.70
CA THR A 114 6.85 13.71 -9.42
C THR A 114 8.28 13.20 -9.50
N GLY A 115 9.10 13.83 -10.37
CA GLY A 115 10.54 13.53 -10.49
C GLY A 115 10.83 12.07 -10.83
N ARG A 116 11.71 11.42 -10.06
CA ARG A 116 12.14 10.03 -10.32
C ARG A 116 11.02 9.00 -10.20
N VAL A 117 10.00 9.28 -9.40
CA VAL A 117 8.84 8.40 -9.20
C VAL A 117 7.59 8.86 -10.00
N ALA A 118 7.73 9.85 -10.88
CA ALA A 118 6.63 10.29 -11.73
C ALA A 118 6.17 9.15 -12.63
N PHE A 119 4.86 8.90 -12.65
CA PHE A 119 4.27 7.85 -13.46
C PHE A 119 2.82 8.20 -13.82
N GLN A 120 2.46 7.96 -15.08
CA GLN A 120 1.07 8.07 -15.52
C GLN A 120 0.36 6.75 -15.24
N GLU A 121 -0.50 6.74 -14.26
CA GLU A 121 -1.25 5.55 -13.86
C GLU A 121 -2.38 5.25 -14.83
N PRO A 122 -2.71 3.95 -15.06
CA PRO A 122 -3.77 3.55 -15.97
C PRO A 122 -5.17 3.90 -15.45
N TYR A 123 -5.32 4.10 -14.15
CA TYR A 123 -6.57 4.45 -13.48
C TYR A 123 -6.38 5.66 -12.56
N PRO A 124 -7.43 6.45 -12.31
CA PRO A 124 -7.38 7.48 -11.26
C PRO A 124 -7.00 6.87 -9.91
N TYR A 125 -6.14 7.58 -9.18
CA TYR A 125 -5.77 7.14 -7.83
C TYR A 125 -7.00 7.10 -6.94
N HIS A 126 -7.19 5.98 -6.28
CA HIS A 126 -8.26 5.77 -5.29
C HIS A 126 -7.66 5.05 -4.07
N PRO A 127 -7.43 5.75 -2.95
CA PRO A 127 -6.83 5.14 -1.77
C PRO A 127 -7.74 4.08 -1.15
N HIS A 128 -7.17 2.92 -0.87
CA HIS A 128 -7.87 1.76 -0.32
C HIS A 128 -6.90 0.79 0.35
N VAL A 129 -7.46 -0.20 1.04
CA VAL A 129 -6.71 -1.37 1.51
C VAL A 129 -7.20 -2.61 0.76
N THR A 130 -6.38 -3.19 -0.09
CA THR A 130 -6.75 -4.40 -0.85
C THR A 130 -6.94 -5.59 0.10
N ILE A 131 -8.04 -6.30 -0.09
CA ILE A 131 -8.36 -7.56 0.59
C ILE A 131 -8.10 -8.75 -0.33
N ALA A 132 -8.63 -8.72 -1.54
CA ALA A 132 -8.44 -9.78 -2.52
C ALA A 132 -8.45 -9.22 -3.93
N GLN A 133 -7.68 -9.85 -4.80
CA GLN A 133 -7.60 -9.55 -6.23
C GLN A 133 -7.34 -10.86 -7.00
N GLU A 134 -7.53 -10.81 -8.33
CA GLU A 134 -7.27 -11.97 -9.21
C GLU A 134 -8.14 -13.20 -8.88
N LEU A 135 -9.29 -12.99 -8.25
CA LEU A 135 -10.28 -14.04 -8.03
C LEU A 135 -11.02 -14.35 -9.33
N ALA A 136 -11.50 -15.60 -9.46
CA ALA A 136 -12.46 -15.93 -10.52
C ALA A 136 -13.75 -15.11 -10.33
N SER A 137 -14.35 -14.65 -11.43
CA SER A 137 -15.49 -13.72 -11.38
C SER A 137 -16.68 -14.30 -10.58
N GLU A 138 -16.88 -15.60 -10.63
CA GLU A 138 -17.91 -16.33 -9.89
C GLU A 138 -17.67 -16.34 -8.38
N ASP A 139 -16.42 -16.18 -7.92
CA ASP A 139 -16.05 -16.23 -6.51
C ASP A 139 -16.11 -14.86 -5.82
N VAL A 140 -16.02 -13.77 -6.58
CA VAL A 140 -15.91 -12.39 -6.05
C VAL A 140 -17.08 -12.06 -5.11
N HIS A 141 -18.31 -12.42 -5.48
CA HIS A 141 -19.49 -12.12 -4.67
C HIS A 141 -19.42 -12.80 -3.30
N ASN A 142 -19.10 -14.08 -3.26
CA ASN A 142 -19.01 -14.86 -2.03
C ASN A 142 -17.85 -14.41 -1.17
N ALA A 143 -16.69 -14.13 -1.79
CA ALA A 143 -15.51 -13.59 -1.12
C ALA A 143 -15.80 -12.23 -0.48
N ALA A 144 -16.49 -11.33 -1.20
CA ALA A 144 -16.86 -10.03 -0.66
C ALA A 144 -17.86 -10.14 0.50
N GLN A 145 -18.84 -11.08 0.43
CA GLN A 145 -19.75 -11.32 1.56
C GLN A 145 -19.01 -11.86 2.78
N PHE A 146 -18.11 -12.81 2.60
CA PHE A 146 -17.28 -13.36 3.68
C PHE A 146 -16.40 -12.26 4.31
N ALA A 147 -15.72 -11.44 3.51
CA ALA A 147 -14.90 -10.36 4.00
C ALA A 147 -15.73 -9.33 4.79
N ARG A 148 -16.94 -8.97 4.31
CA ARG A 148 -17.87 -8.06 5.02
C ARG A 148 -18.30 -8.64 6.36
N TRP A 149 -18.60 -9.94 6.41
CA TRP A 149 -18.93 -10.60 7.66
C TRP A 149 -17.77 -10.54 8.66
N ARG A 150 -16.55 -10.93 8.26
CA ARG A 150 -15.35 -10.84 9.10
C ARG A 150 -15.11 -9.39 9.59
N TRP A 151 -15.27 -8.43 8.68
CA TRP A 151 -15.12 -7.01 8.98
C TRP A 151 -16.15 -6.51 9.99
N SER A 152 -17.40 -6.96 9.92
CA SER A 152 -18.48 -6.58 10.86
C SER A 152 -18.21 -7.03 12.30
N GLU A 153 -17.49 -8.14 12.47
CA GLU A 153 -17.11 -8.70 13.78
C GLU A 153 -15.95 -7.95 14.44
N PHE A 154 -15.24 -7.09 13.71
CA PHE A 154 -14.13 -6.34 14.26
C PHE A 154 -14.59 -5.25 15.24
N LYS A 155 -14.21 -5.38 16.51
CA LYS A 155 -14.68 -4.53 17.62
C LYS A 155 -13.67 -3.43 18.02
N HIS A 156 -12.50 -3.37 17.38
CA HIS A 156 -11.48 -2.36 17.66
C HIS A 156 -11.61 -1.14 16.75
N SER A 157 -10.78 -0.13 16.98
CA SER A 157 -10.74 1.07 16.16
C SER A 157 -10.39 0.75 14.71
N ARG A 158 -11.17 1.28 13.77
CA ARG A 158 -10.91 1.25 12.33
C ARG A 158 -10.13 2.48 11.86
N SER A 159 -9.43 3.15 12.75
CA SER A 159 -8.66 4.35 12.43
C SER A 159 -7.20 4.16 12.79
N VAL A 160 -6.33 4.65 11.93
CA VAL A 160 -4.87 4.59 12.11
C VAL A 160 -4.25 5.97 11.88
N TRP A 161 -3.10 6.22 12.49
CA TRP A 161 -2.26 7.36 12.17
C TRP A 161 -1.29 6.98 11.04
N ILE A 162 -1.22 7.82 10.02
CA ILE A 162 -0.15 7.80 9.03
C ILE A 162 0.89 8.81 9.47
N ASP A 163 2.01 8.33 9.98
CA ASP A 163 3.16 9.11 10.44
C ASP A 163 4.44 8.78 9.67
N ARG A 164 4.40 7.67 8.91
CA ARG A 164 5.51 7.16 8.11
C ARG A 164 5.01 6.36 6.93
N LEU A 165 5.83 6.29 5.90
CA LEU A 165 5.62 5.47 4.72
C LEU A 165 6.83 4.57 4.51
N THR A 166 6.63 3.44 3.84
CA THR A 166 7.70 2.52 3.46
C THR A 166 7.84 2.52 1.95
N PHE A 167 9.04 2.79 1.47
CA PHE A 167 9.40 2.64 0.07
C PHE A 167 9.81 1.19 -0.15
N VAL A 168 9.14 0.52 -1.07
CA VAL A 168 9.28 -0.92 -1.31
C VAL A 168 9.62 -1.20 -2.76
N GLN A 169 10.31 -2.32 -3.01
CA GLN A 169 10.68 -2.81 -4.33
C GLN A 169 10.20 -4.24 -4.51
N ASN A 170 9.62 -4.55 -5.68
CA ASN A 170 9.17 -5.88 -6.04
C ASN A 170 10.33 -6.78 -6.52
N THR A 171 10.12 -8.08 -6.43
CA THR A 171 11.00 -9.14 -6.93
C THR A 171 10.34 -9.91 -8.07
N LEU A 172 11.10 -10.76 -8.76
CA LEU A 172 10.57 -11.64 -9.82
C LEU A 172 9.49 -12.60 -9.30
N GLU A 173 9.58 -12.99 -8.04
CA GLU A 173 8.62 -13.86 -7.38
C GLU A 173 7.41 -13.09 -6.82
N ASN A 174 7.26 -11.83 -7.18
CA ASN A 174 6.21 -10.92 -6.71
C ASN A 174 6.20 -10.71 -5.18
N TYR A 175 7.38 -10.68 -4.56
CA TYR A 175 7.55 -10.28 -3.16
C TYR A 175 8.02 -8.84 -3.06
N TRP A 176 7.48 -8.11 -2.11
CA TRP A 176 7.82 -6.72 -1.86
C TRP A 176 8.81 -6.62 -0.72
N THR A 177 10.00 -6.07 -1.02
CA THR A 177 11.09 -5.85 -0.06
C THR A 177 11.08 -4.40 0.42
N ASP A 178 11.06 -4.20 1.72
CA ASP A 178 11.18 -2.88 2.33
C ASP A 178 12.59 -2.31 2.09
N LEU A 179 12.68 -1.16 1.43
CA LEU A 179 13.95 -0.47 1.16
C LEU A 179 14.26 0.59 2.21
N ALA A 180 13.26 1.42 2.54
CA ALA A 180 13.41 2.49 3.50
C ALA A 180 12.09 2.87 4.15
N MET A 181 12.14 3.21 5.42
CA MET A 181 11.05 3.86 6.15
C MET A 181 11.28 5.38 6.14
N LEU A 182 10.29 6.12 5.70
CA LEU A 182 10.31 7.56 5.53
C LEU A 182 9.27 8.20 6.44
N ASN A 183 9.69 9.02 7.38
CA ASN A 183 8.78 9.71 8.30
C ASN A 183 8.15 10.94 7.62
N LEU A 184 6.90 11.22 7.96
CA LEU A 184 6.25 12.49 7.66
C LEU A 184 6.87 13.62 8.49
N GLY A 185 6.62 14.86 8.09
CA GLY A 185 7.07 16.04 8.81
C GLY A 185 6.47 16.15 10.21
N SER A 186 7.13 16.88 11.08
CA SER A 186 6.59 17.15 12.41
C SER A 186 5.33 18.02 12.32
N PRO A 187 4.36 17.85 13.23
CA PRO A 187 3.25 18.80 13.34
C PRO A 187 3.82 20.20 13.55
N VAL A 188 3.37 21.16 12.72
CA VAL A 188 3.72 22.56 12.95
C VAL A 188 3.17 22.96 14.30
N ALA A 189 4.03 23.27 15.27
CA ALA A 189 3.59 23.85 16.54
C ALA A 189 2.82 25.14 16.24
N ARG A 190 1.53 25.14 16.53
CA ARG A 190 0.67 26.33 16.48
C ARG A 190 0.74 27.08 17.79
#